data_8903bdb51dea88669b7a4ca5dfb05a6c
#
_entry.id   8903bdb51dea88669b7a4ca5dfb05a6c
#
_cell.length_a   1.000
_cell.length_b   1.000
_cell.length_c   1.000
_cell.angle_alpha   90.00
_cell.angle_beta   90.00
_cell.angle_gamma   90.00
#
_symmetry.space_group_name_H-M   'P 1'
#
loop_
_entity.id
_entity.type
_entity.pdbx_description
1 polymer ?
#
loop_
_entity_poly.entity_id
_entity_poly.type
_entity_poly.pdbx_seq_one_letter_code
_entity_poly.pdbx_strand_id
1 'polypeptide(L)'
;DEILLASRLDAREADVGTVEDVDLIGLAAEECARVDADLDVSAVPEGLEVRGISKLLRRAIRNLLENARRYSTGEITVQVLRSGTLAEVRVCDRGPGVPLDQRERIFEPFYRLPGASERSGGVGLGLALVRSIAGRHNGSVHCEDHAGGGACFVLRLPLARAK
;
A
#
# COMPACT_ATOMS: atom_id res chain seq x y z
N ASP A 1 -7.03 15.84 1.81
CA ASP A 1 -5.69 16.40 1.81
C ASP A 1 -4.76 15.52 2.64
N GLU A 2 -3.76 14.94 1.97
CA GLU A 2 -2.84 14.01 2.62
C GLU A 2 -1.98 14.68 3.69
N ILE A 3 -1.67 15.95 3.54
CA ILE A 3 -0.89 16.67 4.54
C ILE A 3 -1.66 16.72 5.85
N LEU A 4 -2.93 17.08 5.79
CA LEU A 4 -3.76 17.13 6.99
C LEU A 4 -3.98 15.75 7.57
N LEU A 5 -4.21 14.75 6.72
CA LEU A 5 -4.46 13.39 7.19
C LEU A 5 -3.23 12.81 7.89
N ALA A 6 -2.05 12.95 7.31
CA ALA A 6 -0.81 12.46 7.91
C ALA A 6 -0.54 13.12 9.25
N SER A 7 -0.76 14.42 9.35
CA SER A 7 -0.58 15.16 10.59
C SER A 7 -1.57 14.74 11.66
N ARG A 8 -2.79 14.38 11.26
CA ARG A 8 -3.86 14.02 12.19
C ARG A 8 -3.77 12.61 12.73
N LEU A 9 -3.06 11.72 12.05
CA LEU A 9 -3.03 10.31 12.46
C LEU A 9 -2.58 10.13 13.91
N ASP A 10 -1.62 10.92 14.36
CA ASP A 10 -1.12 10.81 15.73
C ASP A 10 -2.00 11.52 16.75
N ALA A 11 -2.66 12.58 16.33
CA ALA A 11 -3.39 13.46 17.26
C ALA A 11 -4.86 13.11 17.41
N ARG A 12 -5.46 12.45 16.43
CA ARG A 12 -6.91 12.26 16.36
C ARG A 12 -7.31 10.86 15.93
N GLU A 13 -6.71 9.86 16.57
CA GLU A 13 -7.00 8.46 16.26
C GLU A 13 -8.49 8.13 16.26
N ALA A 14 -9.21 8.64 17.24
CA ALA A 14 -10.62 8.30 17.39
C ALA A 14 -11.49 8.78 16.23
N ASP A 15 -11.01 9.77 15.47
CA ASP A 15 -11.78 10.37 14.39
C ASP A 15 -11.66 9.60 13.07
N VAL A 16 -10.78 8.61 12.97
CA VAL A 16 -10.55 7.90 11.70
C VAL A 16 -11.27 6.56 11.61
N GLY A 17 -12.02 6.21 12.65
CA GLY A 17 -12.84 5.00 12.62
C GLY A 17 -12.51 4.05 13.76
N THR A 18 -13.25 2.96 13.81
CA THR A 18 -13.09 1.95 14.84
C THR A 18 -12.33 0.75 14.29
N VAL A 19 -11.64 0.06 15.19
CA VAL A 19 -10.94 -1.18 14.86
C VAL A 19 -11.97 -2.29 14.70
N GLU A 20 -11.88 -3.03 13.60
CA GLU A 20 -12.81 -4.13 13.28
C GLU A 20 -12.08 -5.19 12.47
N ASP A 21 -12.73 -6.31 12.25
CA ASP A 21 -12.21 -7.32 11.34
C ASP A 21 -12.50 -6.84 9.91
N VAL A 22 -11.45 -6.67 9.12
CA VAL A 22 -11.55 -6.11 7.77
C VAL A 22 -11.29 -7.20 6.74
N ASP A 23 -12.23 -7.35 5.79
CA ASP A 23 -12.06 -8.23 4.64
C ASP A 23 -11.05 -7.57 3.68
N LEU A 24 -9.82 -8.02 3.76
CA LEU A 24 -8.74 -7.40 2.99
C LEU A 24 -8.89 -7.65 1.48
N ILE A 25 -9.40 -8.82 1.12
CA ILE A 25 -9.61 -9.15 -0.30
C ILE A 25 -10.70 -8.28 -0.90
N GLY A 26 -11.82 -8.12 -0.20
CA GLY A 26 -12.89 -7.25 -0.68
C GLY A 26 -12.44 -5.83 -0.87
N LEU A 27 -11.67 -5.33 0.08
CA LEU A 27 -11.15 -3.97 0.03
C LEU A 27 -10.18 -3.79 -1.14
N ALA A 28 -9.28 -4.75 -1.32
CA ALA A 28 -8.33 -4.71 -2.45
C ALA A 28 -9.06 -4.79 -3.78
N ALA A 29 -10.11 -5.62 -3.87
CA ALA A 29 -10.90 -5.77 -5.10
C ALA A 29 -11.55 -4.45 -5.50
N GLU A 30 -12.14 -3.75 -4.54
CA GLU A 30 -12.77 -2.46 -4.81
C GLU A 30 -11.77 -1.43 -5.31
N GLU A 31 -10.61 -1.38 -4.69
CA GLU A 31 -9.60 -0.38 -5.08
C GLU A 31 -8.94 -0.73 -6.41
N CYS A 32 -8.72 -2.01 -6.69
CA CYS A 32 -8.18 -2.43 -7.99
C CYS A 32 -9.13 -2.08 -9.13
N ALA A 33 -10.44 -2.24 -8.90
CA ALA A 33 -11.44 -1.91 -9.92
C ALA A 33 -11.43 -0.43 -10.30
N ARG A 34 -11.06 0.43 -9.37
CA ARG A 34 -11.02 1.88 -9.61
C ARG A 34 -9.93 2.29 -10.60
N VAL A 35 -8.84 1.54 -10.66
CA VAL A 35 -7.67 1.90 -11.49
C VAL A 35 -7.34 0.85 -12.53
N ASP A 36 -8.24 -0.10 -12.71
CA ASP A 36 -8.09 -1.17 -13.70
C ASP A 36 -6.81 -1.99 -13.46
N ALA A 37 -6.58 -2.34 -12.21
CA ALA A 37 -5.47 -3.21 -11.82
C ALA A 37 -5.95 -4.65 -11.72
N ASP A 38 -5.06 -5.59 -12.03
CA ASP A 38 -5.35 -7.02 -11.95
C ASP A 38 -5.14 -7.51 -10.53
N LEU A 39 -6.12 -8.23 -10.00
CA LEU A 39 -6.06 -8.77 -8.65
C LEU A 39 -5.92 -10.29 -8.68
N ASP A 40 -4.92 -10.80 -7.97
CA ASP A 40 -4.71 -12.23 -7.82
C ASP A 40 -4.86 -12.61 -6.34
N VAL A 41 -5.92 -13.33 -6.03
CA VAL A 41 -6.19 -13.84 -4.68
C VAL A 41 -6.19 -15.36 -4.63
N SER A 42 -5.61 -15.99 -5.65
CA SER A 42 -5.63 -17.47 -5.76
C SER A 42 -4.91 -18.16 -4.60
N ALA A 43 -4.01 -17.48 -3.93
CA ALA A 43 -3.28 -18.04 -2.79
C ALA A 43 -4.12 -18.09 -1.51
N VAL A 44 -5.24 -17.37 -1.46
CA VAL A 44 -6.09 -17.29 -0.26
C VAL A 44 -7.57 -17.49 -0.63
N PRO A 45 -7.92 -18.66 -1.17
CA PRO A 45 -9.29 -18.92 -1.62
C PRO A 45 -10.32 -18.87 -0.48
N GLU A 46 -9.88 -19.06 0.76
CA GLU A 46 -10.75 -19.00 1.92
C GLU A 46 -11.00 -17.57 2.43
N GLY A 47 -10.36 -16.60 1.80
CA GLY A 47 -10.45 -15.21 2.26
C GLY A 47 -9.33 -14.86 3.23
N LEU A 48 -9.28 -13.60 3.60
CA LEU A 48 -8.22 -13.11 4.48
C LEU A 48 -8.72 -11.86 5.21
N GLU A 49 -8.66 -11.92 6.55
CA GLU A 49 -9.06 -10.79 7.37
C GLU A 49 -7.93 -10.28 8.23
N VAL A 50 -7.89 -8.97 8.39
CA VAL A 50 -6.98 -8.31 9.32
C VAL A 50 -7.78 -7.46 10.29
N ARG A 51 -7.23 -7.24 11.47
CA ARG A 51 -7.88 -6.41 12.45
C ARG A 51 -7.35 -4.99 12.30
N GLY A 52 -8.23 -4.04 11.99
CA GLY A 52 -7.78 -2.69 11.76
C GLY A 52 -8.90 -1.71 11.48
N ILE A 53 -8.51 -0.56 10.98
CA ILE A 53 -9.43 0.53 10.66
C ILE A 53 -9.58 0.54 9.14
N SER A 54 -10.76 0.10 8.66
CA SER A 54 -10.98 -0.12 7.25
C SER A 54 -10.72 1.13 6.40
N LYS A 55 -11.09 2.31 6.89
CA LYS A 55 -10.85 3.56 6.19
C LYS A 55 -9.37 3.81 5.95
N LEU A 56 -8.52 3.53 6.95
CA LEU A 56 -7.08 3.72 6.82
C LEU A 56 -6.46 2.66 5.92
N LEU A 57 -6.89 1.42 6.05
CA LEU A 57 -6.37 0.34 5.20
C LEU A 57 -6.73 0.59 3.73
N ARG A 58 -7.94 1.06 3.48
CA ARG A 58 -8.35 1.45 2.13
C ARG A 58 -7.45 2.56 1.58
N ARG A 59 -7.16 3.56 2.40
CA ARG A 59 -6.30 4.67 1.99
C ARG A 59 -4.89 4.17 1.65
N ALA A 60 -4.36 3.25 2.45
CA ALA A 60 -3.03 2.71 2.19
C ALA A 60 -2.98 1.99 0.85
N ILE A 61 -3.95 1.12 0.57
CA ILE A 61 -3.99 0.39 -0.70
C ILE A 61 -4.19 1.35 -1.86
N ARG A 62 -5.09 2.31 -1.71
CA ARG A 62 -5.33 3.32 -2.74
C ARG A 62 -4.06 4.10 -3.07
N ASN A 63 -3.32 4.51 -2.05
CA ASN A 63 -2.09 5.27 -2.27
C ASN A 63 -1.03 4.44 -2.98
N LEU A 64 -0.92 3.15 -2.66
CA LEU A 64 0.00 2.27 -3.37
C LEU A 64 -0.39 2.12 -4.85
N LEU A 65 -1.68 1.98 -5.13
CA LEU A 65 -2.17 1.87 -6.50
C LEU A 65 -1.98 3.18 -7.27
N GLU A 66 -2.25 4.31 -6.65
CA GLU A 66 -2.03 5.61 -7.27
C GLU A 66 -0.55 5.83 -7.58
N ASN A 67 0.30 5.43 -6.65
CA ASN A 67 1.74 5.51 -6.86
C ASN A 67 2.17 4.64 -8.06
N ALA A 68 1.66 3.43 -8.15
CA ALA A 68 1.97 2.54 -9.26
C ALA A 68 1.52 3.14 -10.61
N ARG A 69 0.32 3.72 -10.64
CA ARG A 69 -0.21 4.31 -11.87
C ARG A 69 0.53 5.59 -12.25
N ARG A 70 1.04 6.32 -11.26
CA ARG A 70 1.80 7.55 -11.50
C ARG A 70 3.13 7.28 -12.22
N TYR A 71 3.78 6.17 -11.87
CA TYR A 71 5.11 5.84 -12.39
C TYR A 71 5.11 4.77 -13.47
N SER A 72 3.95 4.25 -13.84
CA SER A 72 3.84 3.19 -14.83
C SER A 72 2.55 3.33 -15.61
N THR A 73 2.65 3.28 -16.93
CA THR A 73 1.47 3.24 -17.79
C THR A 73 1.08 1.82 -18.17
N GLY A 74 1.89 0.85 -17.74
CA GLY A 74 1.67 -0.53 -18.05
C GLY A 74 0.76 -1.24 -17.06
N GLU A 75 0.87 -2.54 -17.05
CA GLU A 75 0.07 -3.40 -16.20
C GLU A 75 0.40 -3.19 -14.74
N ILE A 76 -0.64 -3.11 -13.91
CA ILE A 76 -0.50 -3.13 -12.45
C ILE A 76 -1.14 -4.40 -11.95
N THR A 77 -0.40 -5.17 -11.16
CA THR A 77 -0.92 -6.39 -10.56
C THR A 77 -0.89 -6.26 -9.05
N VAL A 78 -1.93 -6.76 -8.41
CA VAL A 78 -2.03 -6.80 -6.96
C VAL A 78 -2.22 -8.25 -6.56
N GLN A 79 -1.37 -8.72 -5.66
CA GLN A 79 -1.49 -10.07 -5.14
C GLN A 79 -1.74 -9.99 -3.64
N VAL A 80 -2.73 -10.72 -3.16
CA VAL A 80 -2.99 -10.83 -1.72
C VAL A 80 -2.65 -12.24 -1.31
N LEU A 81 -1.82 -12.38 -0.29
CA LEU A 81 -1.41 -13.69 0.17
C LEU A 81 -1.16 -13.70 1.67
N ARG A 82 -0.95 -14.89 2.18
CA ARG A 82 -0.69 -15.10 3.59
C ARG A 82 0.75 -15.59 3.74
N SER A 83 1.48 -14.99 4.66
CA SER A 83 2.85 -15.40 4.96
C SER A 83 2.96 -15.56 6.48
N GLY A 84 2.85 -16.79 6.95
CA GLY A 84 2.86 -17.08 8.38
C GLY A 84 1.66 -16.44 9.07
N THR A 85 1.93 -15.52 10.00
CA THR A 85 0.89 -14.81 10.75
C THR A 85 0.57 -13.45 10.14
N LEU A 86 1.08 -13.18 8.94
CA LEU A 86 0.91 -11.88 8.29
C LEU A 86 0.10 -12.04 7.01
N ALA A 87 -0.70 -11.02 6.71
CA ALA A 87 -1.29 -10.83 5.39
C ALA A 87 -0.34 -9.95 4.60
N GLU A 88 -0.18 -10.24 3.30
CA GLU A 88 0.61 -9.39 2.40
C GLU A 88 -0.26 -8.90 1.26
N VAL A 89 -0.15 -7.61 0.96
CA VAL A 89 -0.70 -7.03 -0.25
C VAL A 89 0.49 -6.54 -1.07
N ARG A 90 0.68 -7.12 -2.25
CA ARG A 90 1.81 -6.79 -3.12
C ARG A 90 1.30 -6.03 -4.33
N VAL A 91 1.66 -4.76 -4.44
CA VAL A 91 1.25 -3.90 -5.56
C VAL A 91 2.47 -3.74 -6.47
N CYS A 92 2.39 -4.35 -7.65
CA CYS A 92 3.54 -4.43 -8.56
C CYS A 92 3.25 -3.69 -9.86
N ASP A 93 4.22 -2.93 -10.34
CA ASP A 93 4.12 -2.18 -11.58
C ASP A 93 5.22 -2.58 -12.55
N ARG A 94 5.17 -2.02 -13.76
CA ARG A 94 6.18 -2.23 -14.79
C ARG A 94 6.91 -0.93 -15.13
N GLY A 95 7.02 -0.04 -14.16
CA GLY A 95 7.73 1.22 -14.33
C GLY A 95 9.25 1.06 -14.23
N PRO A 96 9.95 2.14 -13.96
CA PRO A 96 11.42 2.12 -13.94
C PRO A 96 12.02 1.41 -12.72
N GLY A 97 11.19 1.05 -11.73
CA GLY A 97 11.70 0.47 -10.50
C GLY A 97 12.26 1.53 -9.57
N VAL A 98 12.77 1.09 -8.44
CA VAL A 98 13.35 1.97 -7.42
C VAL A 98 14.76 1.48 -7.12
N PRO A 99 15.78 2.34 -7.27
CA PRO A 99 17.16 1.95 -6.93
C PRO A 99 17.25 1.48 -5.48
N LEU A 100 18.10 0.51 -5.26
CA LEU A 100 18.22 -0.14 -3.94
C LEU A 100 18.48 0.87 -2.83
N ASP A 101 19.34 1.86 -3.08
CA ASP A 101 19.70 2.86 -2.08
C ASP A 101 18.61 3.90 -1.84
N GLN A 102 17.52 3.88 -2.62
CA GLN A 102 16.41 4.82 -2.47
C GLN A 102 15.18 4.17 -1.81
N ARG A 103 15.17 2.86 -1.64
CA ARG A 103 13.97 2.13 -1.21
C ARG A 103 13.45 2.49 0.16
N GLU A 104 14.33 2.93 1.07
CA GLU A 104 13.89 3.42 2.37
C GLU A 104 13.47 4.88 2.28
N ARG A 105 14.16 5.66 1.49
CA ARG A 105 13.95 7.10 1.40
C ARG A 105 12.62 7.48 0.76
N ILE A 106 12.11 6.65 -0.15
CA ILE A 106 10.85 6.96 -0.84
C ILE A 106 9.66 7.03 0.11
N PHE A 107 9.81 6.50 1.32
CA PHE A 107 8.76 6.58 2.35
C PHE A 107 8.87 7.82 3.23
N GLU A 108 9.92 8.63 3.04
CA GLU A 108 10.08 9.88 3.78
C GLU A 108 9.13 10.93 3.21
N PRO A 109 8.52 11.76 4.06
CA PRO A 109 7.65 12.83 3.56
C PRO A 109 8.39 13.76 2.60
N PHE A 110 7.73 14.12 1.51
CA PHE A 110 8.23 15.04 0.48
C PHE A 110 9.40 14.53 -0.35
N TYR A 111 9.89 13.31 -0.07
CA TYR A 111 11.00 12.76 -0.87
C TYR A 111 10.51 12.37 -2.27
N ARG A 112 11.29 12.67 -3.28
CA ARG A 112 11.05 12.24 -4.65
C ARG A 112 12.31 11.62 -5.20
N LEU A 113 12.14 10.62 -6.06
CA LEU A 113 13.30 9.99 -6.72
C LEU A 113 13.99 11.00 -7.63
N PRO A 114 15.33 10.97 -7.70
CA PRO A 114 16.05 11.79 -8.66
C PRO A 114 15.52 11.53 -10.08
N GLY A 115 15.25 12.61 -10.82
CA GLY A 115 14.69 12.49 -12.15
C GLY A 115 13.18 12.35 -12.20
N ALA A 116 12.50 12.25 -11.06
CA ALA A 116 11.05 12.22 -11.04
C ALA A 116 10.51 13.55 -11.55
N SER A 117 9.57 13.46 -12.48
CA SER A 117 8.99 14.63 -13.10
C SER A 117 7.89 15.24 -12.24
N GLU A 118 7.75 16.57 -12.31
CA GLU A 118 6.61 17.23 -11.66
C GLU A 118 5.28 16.74 -12.23
N ARG A 119 5.31 16.20 -13.47
CA ARG A 119 4.12 15.63 -14.08
C ARG A 119 3.61 14.40 -13.34
N SER A 120 4.46 13.74 -12.56
CA SER A 120 4.01 12.60 -11.78
C SER A 120 3.05 13.03 -10.67
N GLY A 121 2.97 14.33 -10.39
CA GLY A 121 2.01 14.87 -9.43
C GLY A 121 2.35 14.53 -8.00
N GLY A 122 1.48 14.96 -7.09
CA GLY A 122 1.65 14.68 -5.68
C GLY A 122 2.77 15.48 -5.04
N VAL A 123 2.80 15.46 -3.73
CA VAL A 123 3.77 16.23 -2.95
C VAL A 123 4.75 15.33 -2.19
N GLY A 124 4.76 14.03 -2.50
CA GLY A 124 5.66 13.09 -1.84
C GLY A 124 5.18 12.61 -0.49
N LEU A 125 3.87 12.65 -0.24
CA LEU A 125 3.29 12.23 1.03
C LEU A 125 2.56 10.89 0.98
N GLY A 126 2.21 10.42 -0.22
CA GLY A 126 1.43 9.20 -0.37
C GLY A 126 2.06 7.99 0.29
N LEU A 127 3.34 7.76 0.02
CA LEU A 127 4.05 6.60 0.59
C LEU A 127 4.35 6.80 2.07
N ALA A 128 4.61 8.03 2.51
CA ALA A 128 4.81 8.30 3.93
C ALA A 128 3.54 7.96 4.71
N LEU A 129 2.38 8.28 4.14
CA LEU A 129 1.10 7.95 4.77
C LEU A 129 0.89 6.44 4.83
N VAL A 130 1.24 5.71 3.77
CA VAL A 130 1.15 4.24 3.78
C VAL A 130 1.99 3.67 4.92
N ARG A 131 3.21 4.15 5.07
CA ARG A 131 4.11 3.69 6.12
C ARG A 131 3.54 3.98 7.51
N SER A 132 2.95 5.16 7.69
CA SER A 132 2.32 5.55 8.94
C SER A 132 1.13 4.65 9.27
N ILE A 133 0.29 4.36 8.28
CA ILE A 133 -0.86 3.48 8.45
C ILE A 133 -0.41 2.07 8.79
N ALA A 134 0.59 1.55 8.07
CA ALA A 134 1.12 0.22 8.35
C ALA A 134 1.63 0.11 9.78
N GLY A 135 2.41 1.10 10.24
CA GLY A 135 2.95 1.10 11.59
C GLY A 135 1.86 1.15 12.64
N ARG A 136 0.81 1.89 12.38
CA ARG A 136 -0.33 1.98 13.28
C ARG A 136 -1.04 0.62 13.43
N HIS A 137 -0.96 -0.22 12.42
CA HIS A 137 -1.57 -1.56 12.44
C HIS A 137 -0.56 -2.64 12.83
N ASN A 138 0.59 -2.26 13.35
CA ASN A 138 1.69 -3.17 13.73
C ASN A 138 2.22 -3.95 12.53
N GLY A 139 2.15 -3.35 11.37
CA GLY A 139 2.63 -3.92 10.13
C GLY A 139 3.80 -3.13 9.56
N SER A 140 4.07 -3.37 8.29
CA SER A 140 5.19 -2.71 7.60
C SER A 140 4.87 -2.54 6.13
N VAL A 141 5.63 -1.66 5.47
CA VAL A 141 5.60 -1.54 4.02
C VAL A 141 7.05 -1.41 3.54
N HIS A 142 7.35 -2.06 2.42
CA HIS A 142 8.68 -1.95 1.82
C HIS A 142 8.57 -2.10 0.31
N CYS A 143 9.68 -1.82 -0.38
CA CYS A 143 9.75 -1.86 -1.83
C CYS A 143 10.73 -2.95 -2.26
N GLU A 144 10.34 -3.74 -3.27
CA GLU A 144 11.17 -4.79 -3.84
C GLU A 144 11.22 -4.64 -5.36
N ASP A 145 12.13 -5.36 -6.00
CA ASP A 145 12.13 -5.45 -7.46
C ASP A 145 10.96 -6.29 -7.92
N HIS A 146 10.40 -5.91 -9.07
CA HIS A 146 9.43 -6.73 -9.78
C HIS A 146 10.17 -7.55 -10.83
N ALA A 147 10.01 -8.86 -10.81
CA ALA A 147 10.64 -9.73 -11.78
C ALA A 147 10.26 -9.29 -13.20
N GLY A 148 11.26 -9.07 -14.04
CA GLY A 148 11.05 -8.58 -15.39
C GLY A 148 11.01 -7.07 -15.52
N GLY A 149 11.20 -6.33 -14.44
CA GLY A 149 11.24 -4.87 -14.43
C GLY A 149 10.10 -4.24 -13.68
N GLY A 150 10.39 -3.15 -12.98
CA GLY A 150 9.43 -2.42 -12.19
C GLY A 150 9.68 -2.61 -10.71
N ALA A 151 8.68 -2.22 -9.91
CA ALA A 151 8.77 -2.30 -8.46
C ALA A 151 7.53 -2.98 -7.88
N CYS A 152 7.71 -3.66 -6.75
CA CYS A 152 6.61 -4.18 -5.96
C CYS A 152 6.64 -3.51 -4.60
N PHE A 153 5.51 -2.97 -4.19
CA PHE A 153 5.34 -2.43 -2.86
C PHE A 153 4.58 -3.47 -2.03
N VAL A 154 5.17 -3.86 -0.90
CA VAL A 154 4.66 -4.96 -0.09
C VAL A 154 4.17 -4.40 1.23
N LEU A 155 2.87 -4.48 1.44
CA LEU A 155 2.23 -4.08 2.69
C LEU A 155 1.95 -5.33 3.49
N ARG A 156 2.51 -5.42 4.70
CA ARG A 156 2.30 -6.57 5.60
C ARG A 156 1.53 -6.14 6.81
N LEU A 157 0.52 -6.92 7.17
CA LEU A 157 -0.38 -6.61 8.28
C LEU A 157 -0.61 -7.90 9.07
N PRO A 158 -0.63 -7.82 10.42
CA PRO A 158 -0.96 -9.00 11.21
C PRO A 158 -2.36 -9.50 10.90
N LEU A 159 -2.52 -10.81 10.81
CA LEU A 159 -3.83 -11.41 10.59
C LEU A 159 -4.73 -11.17 11.79
N ALA A 160 -6.03 -11.09 11.53
CA ALA A 160 -7.03 -10.89 12.59
C ALA A 160 -6.97 -11.99 13.63
N ARG A 161 -6.63 -13.22 13.19
CA ARG A 161 -6.49 -14.37 14.08
C ARG A 161 -5.22 -15.11 13.71
N ALA A 162 -4.37 -15.29 14.72
CA ALA A 162 -3.17 -16.12 14.57
C ALA A 162 -3.57 -17.58 14.66
N LYS A 163 -3.14 -18.39 13.70
CA LYS A 163 -3.36 -19.84 13.73
C LYS A 163 -2.09 -20.56 13.38
#